data_7f0ffc2c5c0b26ff941677ef451acf61
#
_entry.id   7f0ffc2c5c0b26ff941677ef451acf61
#
_cell.length_a   1.000
_cell.length_b   1.000
_cell.length_c   1.000
_cell.angle_alpha   90.00
_cell.angle_beta   90.00
_cell.angle_gamma   90.00
#
_symmetry.space_group_name_H-M   'P 1'
#
loop_
_entity.id
_entity.type
_entity.pdbx_description
1 polymer ?
#
loop_
_entity_poly.entity_id
_entity_poly.type
_entity_poly.pdbx_seq_one_letter_code
_entity_poly.pdbx_strand_id
1 'polypeptide(L)'
;SSATTACEYAKRWLALAPDDPDAQKLVRDCEEYLEEGNSLELDWNEREEIIRRETIPPADNDILGHVKVHIDQQFGVYTQLLTDNSDPDYPLEIAVIPPRLDHDYYTLVTVGLSRHRMGFPEERREEKLERAELLINLPRDWRLTKADCREERWSWPIRMMLATAHFAMEDPEVGLESRTTLDEGEDGIPFAENTELRGEILLCPGVFGTDSFFCRLPDGDEVNFYQVIPLYRE
;
A
#
# COMPACT_ATOMS: atom_id res chain seq x y z
N SER A 1 4.58 -3.63 -21.32
CA SER A 1 4.98 -2.54 -20.40
C SER A 1 6.08 -1.68 -21.02
N SER A 2 6.29 -0.46 -20.54
CA SER A 2 7.33 0.44 -21.09
C SER A 2 8.75 -0.11 -20.90
N ALA A 3 9.01 -0.87 -19.84
CA ALA A 3 10.32 -1.48 -19.55
C ALA A 3 10.64 -2.63 -20.52
N THR A 4 9.68 -3.48 -20.84
CA THR A 4 9.84 -4.55 -21.83
C THR A 4 10.13 -3.98 -23.22
N THR A 5 9.44 -2.88 -23.58
CA THR A 5 9.67 -2.18 -24.84
C THR A 5 11.05 -1.54 -24.88
N ALA A 6 11.51 -0.93 -23.78
CA ALA A 6 12.86 -0.36 -23.68
C ALA A 6 13.95 -1.43 -23.83
N CYS A 7 13.77 -2.61 -23.20
CA CYS A 7 14.68 -3.74 -23.32
C CYS A 7 14.73 -4.30 -24.74
N GLU A 8 13.60 -4.37 -25.46
CA GLU A 8 13.56 -4.76 -26.88
C GLU A 8 14.31 -3.75 -27.76
N TYR A 9 14.18 -2.45 -27.51
CA TYR A 9 14.95 -1.42 -28.21
C TYR A 9 16.44 -1.55 -27.94
N ALA A 10 16.85 -1.75 -26.68
CA ALA A 10 18.24 -1.94 -26.30
C ALA A 10 18.85 -3.17 -26.99
N LYS A 11 18.14 -4.30 -27.02
CA LYS A 11 18.56 -5.52 -27.73
C LYS A 11 18.66 -5.34 -29.24
N ARG A 12 17.75 -4.56 -29.85
CA ARG A 12 17.85 -4.21 -31.27
C ARG A 12 19.05 -3.32 -31.55
N TRP A 13 19.34 -2.35 -30.69
CA TRP A 13 20.54 -1.51 -30.83
C TRP A 13 21.80 -2.35 -30.74
N LEU A 14 21.90 -3.20 -29.72
CA LEU A 14 23.04 -4.11 -29.55
C LEU A 14 23.23 -5.05 -30.77
N ALA A 15 22.15 -5.51 -31.38
CA ALA A 15 22.21 -6.34 -32.59
C ALA A 15 22.77 -5.58 -33.80
N LEU A 16 22.57 -4.27 -33.90
CA LEU A 16 23.10 -3.40 -34.95
C LEU A 16 24.54 -2.90 -34.66
N ALA A 17 24.93 -2.81 -33.40
CA ALA A 17 26.23 -2.33 -32.96
C ALA A 17 26.75 -3.20 -31.80
N PRO A 18 27.21 -4.44 -32.05
CA PRO A 18 27.58 -5.40 -31.02
C PRO A 18 28.72 -4.97 -30.06
N ASP A 19 29.62 -4.16 -30.62
CA ASP A 19 30.81 -3.67 -29.90
C ASP A 19 30.59 -2.29 -29.22
N ASP A 20 29.35 -1.75 -29.28
CA ASP A 20 29.01 -0.48 -28.66
C ASP A 20 28.86 -0.65 -27.13
N PRO A 21 29.72 -0.01 -26.32
CA PRO A 21 29.69 -0.16 -24.88
C PRO A 21 28.41 0.40 -24.24
N ASP A 22 27.80 1.41 -24.85
CA ASP A 22 26.56 2.02 -24.34
C ASP A 22 25.36 1.12 -24.62
N ALA A 23 25.32 0.45 -25.78
CA ALA A 23 24.31 -0.55 -26.09
C ALA A 23 24.41 -1.78 -25.16
N GLN A 24 25.66 -2.26 -24.93
CA GLN A 24 25.92 -3.37 -24.01
C GLN A 24 25.52 -3.03 -22.57
N LYS A 25 25.80 -1.80 -22.13
CA LYS A 25 25.43 -1.32 -20.81
C LYS A 25 23.91 -1.22 -20.68
N LEU A 26 23.24 -0.63 -21.66
CA LEU A 26 21.78 -0.44 -21.64
C LEU A 26 21.02 -1.77 -21.60
N VAL A 27 21.49 -2.79 -22.36
CA VAL A 27 20.90 -4.14 -22.29
C VAL A 27 21.05 -4.73 -20.92
N ARG A 28 22.25 -4.63 -20.33
CA ARG A 28 22.54 -5.15 -18.98
C ARG A 28 21.70 -4.44 -17.93
N ASP A 29 21.64 -3.10 -17.97
CA ASP A 29 20.85 -2.29 -17.05
C ASP A 29 19.35 -2.60 -17.19
N CYS A 30 18.86 -2.85 -18.44
CA CYS A 30 17.47 -3.27 -18.70
C CYS A 30 17.19 -4.71 -18.22
N GLU A 31 18.14 -5.65 -18.39
CA GLU A 31 17.99 -7.03 -17.94
C GLU A 31 18.04 -7.09 -16.40
N GLU A 32 18.97 -6.36 -15.78
CA GLU A 32 19.06 -6.23 -14.33
C GLU A 32 17.80 -5.56 -13.74
N TYR A 33 17.27 -4.52 -14.40
CA TYR A 33 16.00 -3.88 -14.07
C TYR A 33 14.81 -4.83 -14.23
N LEU A 34 14.81 -5.68 -15.26
CA LEU A 34 13.76 -6.69 -15.45
C LEU A 34 13.92 -7.87 -14.49
N GLU A 35 15.15 -8.25 -14.14
CA GLU A 35 15.41 -9.27 -13.11
C GLU A 35 15.12 -8.75 -11.70
N GLU A 36 15.43 -7.47 -11.41
CA GLU A 36 15.06 -6.79 -10.17
C GLU A 36 13.60 -6.32 -10.19
N GLY A 37 13.11 -5.91 -11.34
CA GLY A 37 11.75 -5.43 -11.63
C GLY A 37 10.74 -6.53 -11.92
N ASN A 38 11.11 -7.81 -11.79
CA ASN A 38 10.15 -8.90 -11.69
C ASN A 38 9.26 -8.81 -10.44
N SER A 39 9.53 -7.83 -9.58
CA SER A 39 8.56 -7.37 -8.60
C SER A 39 7.52 -6.38 -9.17
N LEU A 40 7.70 -5.86 -10.40
CA LEU A 40 6.75 -4.98 -11.12
C LEU A 40 6.09 -5.66 -12.32
N GLU A 41 6.61 -6.76 -12.84
CA GLU A 41 5.80 -7.67 -13.62
C GLU A 41 4.90 -8.41 -12.64
N LEU A 42 3.59 -8.16 -12.75
CA LEU A 42 2.59 -9.03 -12.16
C LEU A 42 3.06 -10.46 -12.41
N ASP A 43 3.50 -11.14 -11.36
CA ASP A 43 3.60 -12.58 -11.42
C ASP A 43 2.24 -13.06 -11.96
N TRP A 44 2.25 -13.93 -12.95
CA TRP A 44 1.02 -14.48 -13.53
C TRP A 44 0.10 -15.05 -12.44
N ASN A 45 0.65 -15.45 -11.30
CA ASN A 45 -0.09 -15.89 -10.12
C ASN A 45 -0.83 -14.74 -9.45
N GLU A 46 -0.24 -13.54 -9.34
CA GLU A 46 -0.92 -12.35 -8.79
C GLU A 46 -2.04 -11.89 -9.73
N ARG A 47 -1.80 -11.93 -11.04
CA ARG A 47 -2.80 -11.60 -12.05
C ARG A 47 -3.94 -12.61 -12.09
N GLU A 48 -3.64 -13.92 -11.97
CA GLU A 48 -4.66 -14.94 -11.82
C GLU A 48 -5.45 -14.79 -10.51
N GLU A 49 -4.81 -14.42 -9.43
CA GLU A 49 -5.48 -14.17 -8.14
C GLU A 49 -6.39 -12.95 -8.21
N ILE A 50 -5.98 -11.87 -8.87
CA ILE A 50 -6.83 -10.70 -9.14
C ILE A 50 -8.04 -11.09 -10.00
N ILE A 51 -7.81 -11.81 -11.11
CA ILE A 51 -8.89 -12.29 -11.99
C ILE A 51 -9.83 -13.24 -11.26
N ARG A 52 -9.31 -14.14 -10.41
CA ARG A 52 -10.13 -15.04 -9.60
C ARG A 52 -10.98 -14.30 -8.58
N ARG A 53 -10.49 -13.22 -8.00
CA ARG A 53 -11.25 -12.39 -7.05
C ARG A 53 -12.41 -11.65 -7.71
N GLU A 54 -12.23 -11.19 -8.95
CA GLU A 54 -13.31 -10.56 -9.73
C GLU A 54 -14.43 -11.55 -10.10
N THR A 55 -14.11 -12.85 -10.19
CA THR A 55 -15.05 -13.90 -10.64
C THR A 55 -15.64 -14.75 -9.53
N ILE A 56 -14.96 -14.84 -8.37
CA ILE A 56 -15.39 -15.67 -7.24
C ILE A 56 -15.58 -14.76 -6.02
N PRO A 57 -16.82 -14.54 -5.56
CA PRO A 57 -17.07 -13.81 -4.33
C PRO A 57 -16.33 -14.48 -3.16
N PRO A 58 -15.73 -13.70 -2.24
CA PRO A 58 -15.09 -14.25 -1.05
C PRO A 58 -16.12 -15.00 -0.19
N ALA A 59 -15.68 -16.01 0.57
CA ALA A 59 -16.52 -16.66 1.53
C ALA A 59 -16.96 -15.69 2.63
N ASP A 60 -18.14 -15.89 3.22
CA ASP A 60 -18.72 -14.96 4.21
C ASP A 60 -17.80 -14.66 5.41
N ASN A 61 -16.95 -15.61 5.79
CA ASN A 61 -15.98 -15.47 6.87
C ASN A 61 -14.58 -15.01 6.42
N ASP A 62 -14.39 -14.73 5.13
CA ASP A 62 -13.12 -14.27 4.57
C ASP A 62 -13.04 -12.73 4.57
N ILE A 63 -12.75 -12.15 5.74
CA ILE A 63 -12.61 -10.70 5.91
C ILE A 63 -11.64 -10.11 4.89
N LEU A 64 -10.46 -10.73 4.70
CA LEU A 64 -9.47 -10.19 3.77
C LEU A 64 -9.89 -10.29 2.32
N GLY A 65 -10.63 -11.32 1.94
CA GLY A 65 -11.23 -11.42 0.62
C GLY A 65 -12.20 -10.25 0.36
N HIS A 66 -13.05 -9.91 1.32
CA HIS A 66 -13.96 -8.77 1.21
C HIS A 66 -13.21 -7.43 1.16
N VAL A 67 -12.17 -7.26 1.98
CA VAL A 67 -11.29 -6.08 1.97
C VAL A 67 -10.61 -5.93 0.59
N LYS A 68 -10.02 -6.99 0.05
CA LYS A 68 -9.34 -6.98 -1.26
C LYS A 68 -10.32 -6.63 -2.40
N VAL A 69 -11.54 -7.16 -2.38
CA VAL A 69 -12.59 -6.80 -3.35
C VAL A 69 -12.99 -5.33 -3.21
N HIS A 70 -13.15 -4.84 -1.99
CA HIS A 70 -13.48 -3.43 -1.75
C HIS A 70 -12.36 -2.51 -2.24
N ILE A 71 -11.09 -2.87 -2.01
CA ILE A 71 -9.92 -2.12 -2.52
C ILE A 71 -10.00 -2.01 -4.05
N ASP A 72 -10.18 -3.12 -4.76
CA ASP A 72 -10.27 -3.13 -6.22
C ASP A 72 -11.41 -2.27 -6.75
N GLN A 73 -12.55 -2.28 -6.07
CA GLN A 73 -13.74 -1.54 -6.47
C GLN A 73 -13.66 -0.03 -6.20
N GLN A 74 -13.12 0.35 -5.04
CA GLN A 74 -13.17 1.73 -4.57
C GLN A 74 -11.88 2.51 -4.86
N PHE A 75 -10.72 1.89 -4.68
CA PHE A 75 -9.42 2.54 -4.85
C PHE A 75 -8.76 2.21 -6.19
N GLY A 76 -9.04 1.04 -6.75
CA GLY A 76 -8.54 0.53 -8.02
C GLY A 76 -7.75 -0.76 -7.88
N VAL A 77 -7.54 -1.42 -9.01
CA VAL A 77 -6.86 -2.72 -9.05
C VAL A 77 -5.41 -2.55 -8.63
N TYR A 78 -5.02 -3.23 -7.55
CA TYR A 78 -3.62 -3.25 -7.13
C TYR A 78 -2.81 -4.22 -8.01
N THR A 79 -1.56 -3.85 -8.26
CA THR A 79 -0.64 -4.59 -9.12
C THR A 79 0.44 -5.34 -8.35
N GLN A 80 0.58 -5.04 -7.05
CA GLN A 80 1.59 -5.62 -6.18
C GLN A 80 1.06 -5.70 -4.75
N LEU A 81 1.51 -6.73 -4.01
CA LEU A 81 1.38 -6.84 -2.56
C LEU A 81 2.79 -6.81 -1.94
N LEU A 82 3.03 -5.85 -1.06
CA LEU A 82 4.23 -5.82 -0.24
C LEU A 82 3.91 -6.52 1.08
N THR A 83 4.69 -7.53 1.44
CA THR A 83 4.48 -8.27 2.69
C THR A 83 5.38 -7.72 3.78
N ASP A 84 4.80 -7.37 4.92
CA ASP A 84 5.53 -7.10 6.13
C ASP A 84 5.80 -8.40 6.88
N ASN A 85 7.09 -8.71 7.07
CA ASN A 85 7.55 -9.88 7.81
C ASN A 85 8.19 -9.49 9.16
N SER A 86 8.00 -8.27 9.63
CA SER A 86 8.59 -7.78 10.88
C SER A 86 8.01 -8.46 12.10
N ASP A 87 6.71 -8.76 12.08
CA ASP A 87 6.01 -9.49 13.13
C ASP A 87 5.20 -10.66 12.56
N PRO A 88 5.61 -11.91 12.84
CA PRO A 88 4.88 -13.10 12.40
C PRO A 88 3.49 -13.27 13.04
N ASP A 89 3.25 -12.70 14.21
CA ASP A 89 1.99 -12.79 14.95
C ASP A 89 0.95 -11.80 14.36
N TYR A 90 1.43 -10.73 13.73
CA TYR A 90 0.61 -9.68 13.10
C TYR A 90 0.97 -9.48 11.62
N PRO A 91 0.73 -10.47 10.75
CA PRO A 91 1.11 -10.37 9.35
C PRO A 91 0.28 -9.31 8.63
N LEU A 92 0.97 -8.36 8.02
CA LEU A 92 0.39 -7.29 7.21
C LEU A 92 0.88 -7.36 5.77
N GLU A 93 0.01 -7.02 4.84
CA GLU A 93 0.34 -6.75 3.45
C GLU A 93 -0.02 -5.31 3.11
N ILE A 94 0.62 -4.75 2.08
CA ILE A 94 0.25 -3.46 1.50
C ILE A 94 -0.07 -3.68 0.04
N ALA A 95 -1.31 -3.42 -0.34
CA ALA A 95 -1.74 -3.40 -1.71
C ALA A 95 -1.27 -2.10 -2.38
N VAL A 96 -0.58 -2.22 -3.51
CA VAL A 96 -0.04 -1.08 -4.28
C VAL A 96 -0.91 -0.87 -5.52
N ILE A 97 -1.64 0.24 -5.56
CA ILE A 97 -2.45 0.66 -6.69
C ILE A 97 -1.67 1.71 -7.48
N PRO A 98 -1.31 1.46 -8.76
CA PRO A 98 -0.52 2.39 -9.56
C PRO A 98 -1.32 3.62 -9.99
N PRO A 99 -0.64 4.72 -10.39
CA PRO A 99 -1.27 5.89 -10.97
C PRO A 99 -2.14 5.54 -12.19
N ARG A 100 -3.29 6.20 -12.29
CA ARG A 100 -4.28 6.05 -13.37
C ARG A 100 -4.61 7.42 -13.98
N LEU A 101 -5.38 7.44 -15.07
CA LEU A 101 -5.78 8.68 -15.74
C LEU A 101 -6.63 9.61 -14.86
N ASP A 102 -7.44 9.01 -13.99
CA ASP A 102 -8.34 9.71 -13.05
C ASP A 102 -7.67 10.02 -11.71
N HIS A 103 -6.60 9.28 -11.36
CA HIS A 103 -5.84 9.42 -10.11
C HIS A 103 -4.35 9.31 -10.41
N ASP A 104 -3.69 10.45 -10.64
CA ASP A 104 -2.27 10.53 -11.04
C ASP A 104 -1.31 10.39 -9.86
N TYR A 105 -1.54 9.39 -9.00
CA TYR A 105 -0.75 9.07 -7.82
C TYR A 105 -0.85 7.57 -7.49
N TYR A 106 0.12 7.05 -6.74
CA TYR A 106 0.00 5.73 -6.12
C TYR A 106 -0.95 5.80 -4.94
N THR A 107 -1.73 4.75 -4.74
CA THR A 107 -2.46 4.51 -3.49
C THR A 107 -1.94 3.22 -2.87
N LEU A 108 -1.45 3.29 -1.64
CA LEU A 108 -1.05 2.14 -0.85
C LEU A 108 -2.13 1.87 0.19
N VAL A 109 -2.56 0.62 0.34
CA VAL A 109 -3.61 0.23 1.30
C VAL A 109 -3.14 -0.97 2.10
N THR A 110 -3.24 -0.92 3.42
CA THR A 110 -2.97 -2.10 4.27
C THR A 110 -4.01 -3.19 4.01
N VAL A 111 -3.59 -4.43 4.18
CA VAL A 111 -4.44 -5.62 4.14
C VAL A 111 -4.02 -6.53 5.29
N GLY A 112 -4.85 -6.62 6.31
CA GLY A 112 -4.55 -7.47 7.48
C GLY A 112 -4.87 -6.84 8.81
N LEU A 113 -4.79 -5.52 8.96
CA LEU A 113 -5.16 -4.80 10.19
C LEU A 113 -6.62 -5.13 10.59
N SER A 114 -7.52 -5.23 9.63
CA SER A 114 -8.94 -5.54 9.83
C SER A 114 -9.22 -6.92 10.42
N ARG A 115 -8.25 -7.84 10.44
CA ARG A 115 -8.37 -9.11 11.19
C ARG A 115 -8.43 -8.87 12.69
N HIS A 116 -7.78 -7.82 13.14
CA HIS A 116 -7.75 -7.41 14.54
C HIS A 116 -8.96 -6.54 14.87
N ARG A 117 -9.47 -6.69 16.10
CA ARG A 117 -10.47 -5.78 16.65
C ARG A 117 -9.76 -4.80 17.57
N MET A 118 -9.79 -3.54 17.20
CA MET A 118 -9.22 -2.45 17.98
C MET A 118 -10.06 -2.15 19.22
N GLY A 119 -9.43 -1.52 20.21
CA GLY A 119 -10.06 -1.15 21.48
C GLY A 119 -10.99 0.05 21.35
N PHE A 120 -12.28 -0.19 21.48
CA PHE A 120 -13.29 0.85 21.63
C PHE A 120 -14.19 0.57 22.81
N PRO A 121 -14.70 1.61 23.53
CA PRO A 121 -15.68 1.43 24.60
C PRO A 121 -16.95 0.71 24.11
N GLU A 122 -17.51 -0.17 24.96
CA GLU A 122 -18.71 -0.95 24.62
C GLU A 122 -19.89 -0.07 24.19
N GLU A 123 -19.98 1.15 24.73
CA GLU A 123 -21.00 2.14 24.40
C GLU A 123 -20.94 2.62 22.94
N ARG A 124 -19.75 2.46 22.29
CA ARG A 124 -19.53 2.85 20.90
C ARG A 124 -19.63 1.69 19.92
N ARG A 125 -19.99 0.50 20.38
CA ARG A 125 -20.05 -0.71 19.54
C ARG A 125 -20.95 -0.57 18.32
N GLU A 126 -22.04 0.18 18.44
CA GLU A 126 -22.96 0.45 17.32
C GLU A 126 -22.33 1.28 16.19
N GLU A 127 -21.23 2.01 16.49
CA GLU A 127 -20.47 2.78 15.50
C GLU A 127 -19.58 1.89 14.61
N LYS A 128 -19.38 0.62 14.98
CA LYS A 128 -18.60 -0.38 14.21
C LYS A 128 -17.19 0.07 13.84
N LEU A 129 -16.48 0.69 14.76
CA LEU A 129 -15.13 1.24 14.55
C LEU A 129 -14.01 0.22 14.81
N GLU A 130 -14.34 -0.97 15.29
CA GLU A 130 -13.36 -1.95 15.78
C GLU A 130 -12.42 -2.52 14.71
N ARG A 131 -12.75 -2.36 13.41
CA ARG A 131 -11.92 -2.85 12.31
C ARG A 131 -11.57 -1.72 11.36
N ALA A 132 -10.31 -1.68 10.94
CA ALA A 132 -9.85 -0.70 9.98
C ALA A 132 -8.78 -1.26 9.02
N GLU A 133 -8.59 -0.54 7.93
CA GLU A 133 -7.40 -0.56 7.09
C GLU A 133 -6.94 0.88 6.85
N LEU A 134 -5.64 1.06 6.64
CA LEU A 134 -5.02 2.36 6.40
C LEU A 134 -4.66 2.52 4.94
N LEU A 135 -4.70 3.75 4.44
CA LEU A 135 -4.21 4.05 3.10
C LEU A 135 -3.44 5.36 3.05
N ILE A 136 -2.50 5.45 2.12
CA ILE A 136 -1.76 6.68 1.82
C ILE A 136 -1.64 6.88 0.31
N ASN A 137 -1.72 8.14 -0.13
CA ASN A 137 -1.47 8.51 -1.51
C ASN A 137 -0.06 9.08 -1.67
N LEU A 138 0.69 8.59 -2.67
CA LEU A 138 2.05 9.02 -2.97
C LEU A 138 2.15 9.57 -4.40
N PRO A 139 3.01 10.55 -4.65
CA PRO A 139 3.23 11.08 -6.00
C PRO A 139 3.50 9.99 -7.03
N ARG A 140 3.12 10.22 -8.30
CA ARG A 140 3.30 9.23 -9.38
C ARG A 140 4.76 8.84 -9.66
N ASP A 141 5.69 9.72 -9.31
CA ASP A 141 7.13 9.52 -9.43
C ASP A 141 7.77 8.92 -8.17
N TRP A 142 6.94 8.49 -7.20
CA TRP A 142 7.42 7.80 -6.00
C TRP A 142 8.02 6.45 -6.38
N ARG A 143 9.15 6.12 -5.79
CA ARG A 143 9.89 4.90 -6.12
C ARG A 143 9.51 3.79 -5.14
N LEU A 144 9.00 2.68 -5.68
CA LEU A 144 8.46 1.54 -4.92
C LEU A 144 9.09 0.20 -5.31
N THR A 145 10.25 0.21 -6.02
CA THR A 145 10.94 -1.04 -6.31
C THR A 145 11.46 -1.67 -5.01
N LYS A 146 11.74 -2.97 -5.03
CA LYS A 146 12.31 -3.68 -3.88
C LYS A 146 13.63 -3.06 -3.40
N ALA A 147 14.43 -2.51 -4.33
CA ALA A 147 15.67 -1.80 -4.00
C ALA A 147 15.36 -0.45 -3.32
N ASP A 148 14.43 0.33 -3.89
CA ASP A 148 14.03 1.63 -3.34
C ASP A 148 13.41 1.51 -1.95
N CYS A 149 12.60 0.48 -1.70
CA CYS A 149 12.00 0.23 -0.38
C CYS A 149 13.02 -0.12 0.72
N ARG A 150 14.30 -0.37 0.37
CA ARG A 150 15.39 -0.48 1.34
C ARG A 150 15.99 0.87 1.74
N GLU A 151 15.77 1.90 0.92
CA GLU A 151 16.23 3.26 1.21
C GLU A 151 15.18 3.99 2.06
N GLU A 152 15.59 4.57 3.16
CA GLU A 152 14.73 5.30 4.09
C GLU A 152 13.91 6.38 3.39
N ARG A 153 14.54 7.14 2.48
CA ARG A 153 13.92 8.24 1.73
C ARG A 153 12.69 7.83 0.90
N TRP A 154 12.53 6.55 0.55
CA TRP A 154 11.40 6.02 -0.22
C TRP A 154 10.48 5.14 0.61
N SER A 155 11.01 4.49 1.65
CA SER A 155 10.25 3.54 2.47
C SER A 155 9.51 4.18 3.65
N TRP A 156 9.82 5.43 4.03
CA TRP A 156 9.22 6.03 5.22
C TRP A 156 7.68 6.05 5.24
N PRO A 157 6.95 6.28 4.11
CA PRO A 157 5.48 6.26 4.18
C PRO A 157 4.93 4.86 4.48
N ILE A 158 5.60 3.82 3.95
CA ILE A 158 5.26 2.43 4.21
C ILE A 158 5.52 2.12 5.68
N ARG A 159 6.71 2.47 6.19
CA ARG A 159 7.08 2.22 7.59
C ARG A 159 6.16 2.96 8.56
N MET A 160 5.83 4.22 8.28
CA MET A 160 4.88 5.01 9.06
C MET A 160 3.52 4.30 9.13
N MET A 161 2.95 3.94 7.99
CA MET A 161 1.65 3.27 7.92
C MET A 161 1.66 1.90 8.63
N LEU A 162 2.74 1.12 8.50
CA LEU A 162 2.91 -0.15 9.22
C LEU A 162 3.05 0.08 10.72
N ALA A 163 3.81 1.08 11.17
CA ALA A 163 3.96 1.41 12.59
C ALA A 163 2.61 1.77 13.22
N THR A 164 1.79 2.57 12.54
CA THR A 164 0.44 2.91 12.99
C THR A 164 -0.47 1.68 13.08
N ALA A 165 -0.39 0.79 12.08
CA ALA A 165 -1.17 -0.44 12.09
C ALA A 165 -0.74 -1.38 13.22
N HIS A 166 0.56 -1.60 13.41
CA HIS A 166 1.09 -2.44 14.51
C HIS A 166 0.74 -1.85 15.87
N PHE A 167 0.86 -0.54 16.04
CA PHE A 167 0.46 0.12 17.29
C PHE A 167 -0.99 -0.20 17.68
N ALA A 168 -1.91 -0.18 16.71
CA ALA A 168 -3.31 -0.51 16.96
C ALA A 168 -3.57 -2.01 17.18
N MET A 169 -2.68 -2.89 16.71
CA MET A 169 -2.80 -4.34 16.92
C MET A 169 -2.19 -4.81 18.23
N GLU A 170 -1.12 -4.17 18.66
CA GLU A 170 -0.37 -4.54 19.87
C GLU A 170 -1.03 -4.03 21.16
N ASP A 171 -1.68 -2.87 21.10
CA ASP A 171 -2.33 -2.27 22.26
C ASP A 171 -3.86 -2.45 22.20
N PRO A 172 -4.45 -3.32 23.05
CA PRO A 172 -5.89 -3.59 23.03
C PRO A 172 -6.75 -2.40 23.47
N GLU A 173 -6.16 -1.32 23.97
CA GLU A 173 -6.88 -0.11 24.36
C GLU A 173 -6.87 0.95 23.24
N VAL A 174 -6.06 0.75 22.19
CA VAL A 174 -5.95 1.68 21.06
C VAL A 174 -7.04 1.42 20.02
N GLY A 175 -7.79 2.48 19.70
CA GLY A 175 -8.73 2.53 18.59
C GLY A 175 -8.35 3.61 17.59
N LEU A 176 -8.26 3.25 16.32
CA LEU A 176 -8.06 4.20 15.22
C LEU A 176 -9.40 4.66 14.66
N GLU A 177 -9.58 5.96 14.55
CA GLU A 177 -10.75 6.55 13.94
C GLU A 177 -10.41 7.82 13.15
N SER A 178 -11.36 8.34 12.39
CA SER A 178 -11.17 9.61 11.67
C SER A 178 -10.88 10.74 12.67
N ARG A 179 -9.84 11.52 12.39
CA ARG A 179 -9.24 12.58 13.22
C ARG A 179 -8.32 12.10 14.34
N THR A 180 -8.04 10.80 14.44
CA THR A 180 -6.91 10.34 15.27
C THR A 180 -5.64 11.01 14.77
N THR A 181 -4.91 11.66 15.68
CA THR A 181 -3.61 12.27 15.41
C THR A 181 -2.56 11.51 16.19
N LEU A 182 -1.50 11.10 15.51
CA LEU A 182 -0.34 10.45 16.11
C LEU A 182 0.87 11.39 15.91
N ASP A 183 1.54 11.72 17.00
CA ASP A 183 2.70 12.60 17.03
C ASP A 183 3.71 12.04 18.03
N GLU A 184 4.98 12.00 17.66
CA GLU A 184 6.07 11.51 18.52
C GLU A 184 6.45 12.51 19.65
N GLY A 185 5.67 13.58 19.84
CA GLY A 185 5.88 14.56 20.88
C GLY A 185 6.93 15.63 20.55
N GLU A 186 7.39 16.36 21.60
CA GLU A 186 8.25 17.55 21.42
C GLU A 186 9.62 17.21 20.82
N ASP A 187 10.15 16.01 21.08
CA ASP A 187 11.44 15.54 20.60
C ASP A 187 11.34 14.64 19.36
N GLY A 188 10.14 14.52 18.75
CA GLY A 188 9.88 13.67 17.60
C GLY A 188 10.81 13.98 16.44
N ILE A 189 11.41 12.92 15.88
CA ILE A 189 12.29 13.01 14.72
C ILE A 189 11.46 12.89 13.43
N PRO A 190 11.90 13.51 12.32
CA PRO A 190 11.26 13.31 11.03
C PRO A 190 11.23 11.84 10.61
N PHE A 191 10.21 11.45 9.86
CA PHE A 191 10.06 10.08 9.35
C PHE A 191 11.22 9.60 8.48
N ALA A 192 11.99 10.53 7.88
CA ALA A 192 13.20 10.27 7.13
C ALA A 192 14.04 11.55 6.99
N GLU A 193 15.35 11.39 6.63
CA GLU A 193 16.26 12.54 6.43
C GLU A 193 15.82 13.50 5.32
N ASN A 194 15.00 13.04 4.36
CA ASN A 194 14.55 13.86 3.23
C ASN A 194 13.17 14.50 3.44
N THR A 195 12.63 14.48 4.64
CA THR A 195 11.37 15.12 5.00
C THR A 195 11.44 15.80 6.36
N GLU A 196 10.57 16.76 6.60
CA GLU A 196 10.34 17.38 7.90
C GLU A 196 9.04 16.90 8.56
N LEU A 197 8.33 15.97 7.90
CA LEU A 197 7.09 15.36 8.42
C LEU A 197 7.43 14.45 9.60
N ARG A 198 6.66 14.55 10.68
CA ARG A 198 6.93 13.81 11.92
C ARG A 198 5.69 13.43 12.73
N GLY A 199 4.52 13.72 12.22
CA GLY A 199 3.23 13.34 12.79
C GLY A 199 2.28 12.95 11.67
N GLU A 200 1.13 12.42 12.02
CA GLU A 200 0.10 12.04 11.07
C GLU A 200 -1.30 12.25 11.63
N ILE A 201 -2.26 12.43 10.75
CA ILE A 201 -3.68 12.42 11.07
C ILE A 201 -4.42 11.44 10.17
N LEU A 202 -5.37 10.73 10.74
CA LEU A 202 -6.25 9.82 10.02
C LEU A 202 -7.52 10.56 9.57
N LEU A 203 -7.86 10.47 8.31
CA LEU A 203 -9.08 11.06 7.75
C LEU A 203 -9.84 10.03 6.92
N CYS A 204 -11.14 10.24 6.72
CA CYS A 204 -11.88 9.46 5.72
C CYS A 204 -11.30 9.73 4.32
N PRO A 205 -11.21 8.72 3.43
CA PRO A 205 -10.59 8.84 2.10
C PRO A 205 -11.50 9.57 1.09
N GLY A 206 -11.81 10.84 1.38
CA GLY A 206 -12.83 11.64 0.67
C GLY A 206 -12.60 11.82 -0.83
N VAL A 207 -11.36 11.67 -1.32
CA VAL A 207 -11.03 11.76 -2.75
C VAL A 207 -11.60 10.60 -3.57
N PHE A 208 -11.95 9.48 -2.93
CA PHE A 208 -12.54 8.29 -3.56
C PHE A 208 -14.06 8.21 -3.42
N GLY A 209 -14.68 9.19 -2.72
CA GLY A 209 -16.12 9.20 -2.46
C GLY A 209 -16.53 8.42 -1.21
N THR A 210 -17.77 8.57 -0.78
CA THR A 210 -18.26 8.01 0.49
C THR A 210 -18.33 6.49 0.52
N ASP A 211 -18.46 5.84 -0.62
CA ASP A 211 -18.53 4.38 -0.71
C ASP A 211 -17.18 3.71 -0.39
N SER A 212 -16.09 4.48 -0.40
CA SER A 212 -14.76 4.02 -0.03
C SER A 212 -14.49 4.02 1.48
N PHE A 213 -15.36 4.62 2.29
CA PHE A 213 -15.08 4.84 3.72
C PHE A 213 -15.11 3.55 4.55
N PHE A 214 -15.93 2.59 4.14
CA PHE A 214 -16.04 1.32 4.83
C PHE A 214 -16.49 0.18 3.90
N CYS A 215 -15.98 -1.00 4.18
CA CYS A 215 -16.39 -2.27 3.59
C CYS A 215 -17.37 -2.97 4.52
N ARG A 216 -18.58 -3.26 4.05
CA ARG A 216 -19.56 -4.04 4.81
C ARG A 216 -19.28 -5.53 4.70
N LEU A 217 -19.21 -6.20 5.83
CA LEU A 217 -19.04 -7.64 5.91
C LEU A 217 -20.40 -8.36 5.95
N PRO A 218 -20.47 -9.64 5.54
CA PRO A 218 -21.72 -10.41 5.53
C PRO A 218 -22.38 -10.59 6.90
N ASP A 219 -21.59 -10.59 7.98
CA ASP A 219 -22.06 -10.68 9.36
C ASP A 219 -22.65 -9.37 9.90
N GLY A 220 -22.62 -8.31 9.08
CA GLY A 220 -23.09 -6.97 9.42
C GLY A 220 -22.04 -6.09 10.10
N ASP A 221 -20.82 -6.58 10.30
CA ASP A 221 -19.68 -5.79 10.74
C ASP A 221 -19.17 -4.88 9.61
N GLU A 222 -18.27 -3.94 9.91
CA GLU A 222 -17.70 -3.01 8.94
C GLU A 222 -16.19 -2.90 9.13
N VAL A 223 -15.45 -2.79 8.01
CA VAL A 223 -14.03 -2.43 8.00
C VAL A 223 -13.92 -1.00 7.52
N ASN A 224 -13.44 -0.11 8.39
CA ASN A 224 -13.27 1.30 8.08
C ASN A 224 -11.96 1.52 7.34
N PHE A 225 -11.92 2.49 6.43
CA PHE A 225 -10.72 2.88 5.70
C PHE A 225 -10.33 4.29 6.09
N TYR A 226 -9.09 4.47 6.57
CA TYR A 226 -8.57 5.77 6.96
C TYR A 226 -7.37 6.14 6.13
N GLN A 227 -7.44 7.33 5.53
CA GLN A 227 -6.32 7.93 4.82
C GLN A 227 -5.37 8.56 5.82
N VAL A 228 -4.12 8.11 5.79
CA VAL A 228 -3.03 8.67 6.57
C VAL A 228 -2.52 9.92 5.87
N ILE A 229 -2.54 11.04 6.55
CA ILE A 229 -2.03 12.33 6.09
C ILE A 229 -0.84 12.71 6.96
N PRO A 230 0.38 12.64 6.43
CA PRO A 230 1.57 13.07 7.17
C PRO A 230 1.53 14.57 7.46
N LEU A 231 1.97 14.97 8.66
CA LEU A 231 1.93 16.34 9.16
C LEU A 231 3.33 16.88 9.44
N TYR A 232 3.48 18.17 9.18
CA TYR A 232 4.56 18.96 9.77
C TYR A 232 4.23 19.27 11.23
N ARG A 233 5.26 19.54 12.00
CA ARG A 233 5.09 20.17 13.30
C ARG A 233 4.79 21.66 13.11
N GLU A 234 3.76 22.18 13.74
CA GLU A 234 3.52 23.62 13.91
C GLU A 234 4.23 24.18 15.14
#